data_c3d8c941ab9a88c5fba43a2c962c618f
#
_entry.id   c3d8c941ab9a88c5fba43a2c962c618f
#
_cell.length_a   1.000
_cell.length_b   1.000
_cell.length_c   1.000
_cell.angle_alpha   90.00
_cell.angle_beta   90.00
_cell.angle_gamma   90.00
#
_symmetry.space_group_name_H-M   'P 1'
#
loop_
_entity.id
_entity.type
_entity.pdbx_description
1 polymer ?
#
loop_
_entity_poly.entity_id
_entity_poly.type
_entity_poly.pdbx_seq_one_letter_code
_entity_poly.pdbx_strand_id
1 'polypeptide(L)'
;MVLYNTFIGKAHKEAPMDWPVSSDPPLSVEELTAYVGPNADAYLATFERFRRTGETRFAFSWSWMACLWGVWWYLYRKMYLWAAIDFAVSVLFGWTLFVPILWAMGRAVTGDYLYFLHAGRKIREVRPLSGGDGPAGDPAHLARLAREGGVHKWILWAAVVGTLLLLVLGSLFFGLLWKMFPALHDVVPSPPGRWA
;
A
#
# COMPACT_ATOMS: atom_id res chain seq x y z
N MET A 1 -33.82 -26.05 -38.98
CA MET A 1 -33.03 -26.42 -37.78
C MET A 1 -31.53 -26.52 -38.06
N VAL A 2 -31.04 -26.08 -39.21
CA VAL A 2 -29.59 -26.17 -39.62
C VAL A 2 -28.89 -24.80 -39.53
N LEU A 3 -29.62 -23.69 -39.47
CA LEU A 3 -29.03 -22.34 -39.45
C LEU A 3 -28.67 -21.83 -38.03
N TYR A 4 -29.13 -22.50 -36.96
CA TYR A 4 -28.86 -22.09 -35.58
C TYR A 4 -27.45 -22.52 -35.09
N ASN A 5 -26.91 -23.63 -35.63
CA ASN A 5 -25.59 -24.12 -35.26
C ASN A 5 -24.41 -23.41 -35.94
N THR A 6 -24.66 -22.59 -36.99
CA THR A 6 -23.58 -21.88 -37.69
C THR A 6 -23.19 -20.57 -37.01
N PHE A 7 -24.06 -20.01 -36.18
CA PHE A 7 -23.78 -18.76 -35.45
C PHE A 7 -23.03 -18.98 -34.12
N ILE A 8 -23.19 -20.15 -33.48
CA ILE A 8 -22.48 -20.45 -32.20
C ILE A 8 -21.05 -20.89 -32.46
N GLY A 9 -20.72 -21.42 -33.62
CA GLY A 9 -19.37 -21.89 -33.97
C GLY A 9 -18.37 -20.78 -34.30
N LYS A 10 -18.80 -19.54 -34.48
CA LYS A 10 -17.92 -18.41 -34.88
C LYS A 10 -17.57 -17.45 -33.77
N ALA A 11 -18.22 -17.58 -32.60
CA ALA A 11 -17.99 -16.70 -31.44
C ALA A 11 -16.86 -17.18 -30.52
N HIS A 12 -16.18 -18.29 -30.84
CA HIS A 12 -15.16 -18.88 -29.93
C HIS A 12 -13.76 -18.95 -30.54
N LYS A 13 -13.40 -18.00 -31.42
CA LYS A 13 -12.04 -17.87 -31.96
C LYS A 13 -11.54 -16.44 -31.96
N GLU A 14 -11.94 -15.64 -30.98
CA GLU A 14 -11.10 -14.53 -30.59
C GLU A 14 -10.05 -15.14 -29.66
N ALA A 15 -8.83 -15.27 -30.19
CA ALA A 15 -7.67 -15.64 -29.39
C ALA A 15 -7.68 -14.75 -28.15
N PRO A 16 -7.52 -15.30 -26.94
CA PRO A 16 -7.35 -14.46 -25.76
C PRO A 16 -6.20 -13.50 -26.09
N MET A 17 -6.45 -12.22 -25.87
CA MET A 17 -5.45 -11.17 -26.03
C MET A 17 -4.21 -11.67 -25.32
N ASP A 18 -3.18 -12.07 -26.09
CA ASP A 18 -1.90 -12.54 -25.56
C ASP A 18 -1.24 -11.35 -24.85
N TRP A 19 -1.65 -11.15 -23.61
CA TRP A 19 -0.76 -10.47 -22.66
C TRP A 19 0.52 -11.29 -22.61
N PRO A 20 1.68 -10.67 -22.81
CA PRO A 20 2.93 -11.40 -22.68
C PRO A 20 2.89 -12.05 -21.29
N VAL A 21 2.62 -13.36 -21.28
CA VAL A 21 2.86 -14.20 -20.10
C VAL A 21 4.33 -13.97 -19.80
N SER A 22 4.61 -13.28 -18.71
CA SER A 22 5.99 -12.97 -18.38
C SER A 22 6.72 -14.31 -18.33
N SER A 23 7.70 -14.49 -19.19
CA SER A 23 8.55 -15.68 -19.26
C SER A 23 9.35 -15.88 -17.96
N ASP A 24 9.19 -14.97 -17.03
CA ASP A 24 9.82 -15.00 -15.72
C ASP A 24 9.27 -16.16 -14.89
N PRO A 25 10.14 -16.96 -14.27
CA PRO A 25 9.72 -18.03 -13.39
C PRO A 25 8.85 -17.48 -12.25
N PRO A 26 7.83 -18.22 -11.80
CA PRO A 26 6.94 -17.80 -10.73
C PRO A 26 7.73 -17.45 -9.46
N LEU A 27 7.24 -16.50 -8.69
CA LEU A 27 7.83 -16.14 -7.40
C LEU A 27 7.68 -17.33 -6.44
N SER A 28 8.77 -17.76 -5.81
CA SER A 28 8.70 -18.81 -4.80
C SER A 28 8.21 -18.25 -3.46
N VAL A 29 7.68 -19.13 -2.61
CA VAL A 29 7.25 -18.76 -1.25
C VAL A 29 8.46 -18.38 -0.42
N GLU A 30 9.58 -19.08 -0.60
CA GLU A 30 10.85 -18.78 0.10
C GLU A 30 11.39 -17.40 -0.25
N GLU A 31 11.37 -17.01 -1.52
CA GLU A 31 11.79 -15.66 -1.97
C GLU A 31 10.89 -14.58 -1.36
N LEU A 32 9.57 -14.77 -1.39
CA LEU A 32 8.63 -13.83 -0.79
C LEU A 32 8.83 -13.73 0.72
N THR A 33 9.04 -14.85 1.39
CA THR A 33 9.31 -14.90 2.83
C THR A 33 10.60 -14.16 3.17
N ALA A 34 11.68 -14.42 2.43
CA ALA A 34 12.95 -13.74 2.63
C ALA A 34 12.84 -12.22 2.40
N TYR A 35 12.13 -11.82 1.36
CA TYR A 35 11.94 -10.39 1.04
C TYR A 35 11.05 -9.66 2.05
N VAL A 36 9.91 -10.23 2.44
CA VAL A 36 8.96 -9.61 3.39
C VAL A 36 9.53 -9.55 4.80
N GLY A 37 10.31 -10.57 5.20
CA GLY A 37 10.95 -10.66 6.51
C GLY A 37 10.02 -11.14 7.63
N PRO A 38 10.17 -10.68 8.88
CA PRO A 38 9.55 -11.26 10.08
C PRO A 38 8.01 -11.36 10.06
N ASN A 39 7.35 -10.55 9.24
CA ASN A 39 5.89 -10.54 9.14
C ASN A 39 5.38 -11.26 7.87
N ALA A 40 6.18 -12.16 7.28
CA ALA A 40 5.84 -12.84 6.03
C ALA A 40 4.51 -13.60 6.12
N ASP A 41 4.26 -14.32 7.20
CA ASP A 41 3.06 -15.15 7.39
C ASP A 41 1.76 -14.36 7.22
N ALA A 42 1.72 -13.12 7.72
CA ALA A 42 0.55 -12.25 7.58
C ALA A 42 0.26 -11.83 6.13
N TYR A 43 1.30 -11.75 5.29
CA TYR A 43 1.17 -11.33 3.89
C TYR A 43 1.05 -12.49 2.91
N LEU A 44 1.67 -13.65 3.20
CA LEU A 44 1.67 -14.81 2.29
C LEU A 44 0.26 -15.27 1.97
N ALA A 45 -0.62 -15.37 2.95
CA ALA A 45 -2.01 -15.78 2.74
C ALA A 45 -2.77 -14.80 1.80
N THR A 46 -2.44 -13.50 1.86
CA THR A 46 -3.02 -12.48 0.97
C THR A 46 -2.37 -12.56 -0.42
N PHE A 47 -1.06 -12.76 -0.49
CA PHE A 47 -0.31 -12.87 -1.74
C PHE A 47 -0.71 -14.10 -2.55
N GLU A 48 -1.05 -15.21 -1.91
CA GLU A 48 -1.60 -16.39 -2.59
C GLU A 48 -2.91 -16.10 -3.32
N ARG A 49 -3.76 -15.20 -2.78
CA ARG A 49 -4.98 -14.78 -3.48
C ARG A 49 -4.68 -14.07 -4.79
N PHE A 50 -3.57 -13.30 -4.85
CA PHE A 50 -3.11 -12.60 -6.05
C PHE A 50 -2.47 -13.52 -7.08
N ARG A 51 -2.04 -14.74 -6.65
CA ARG A 51 -1.35 -15.75 -7.49
C ARG A 51 -2.23 -16.91 -7.93
N ARG A 52 -3.47 -17.01 -7.47
CA ARG A 52 -4.31 -18.21 -7.52
C ARG A 52 -4.53 -18.82 -8.91
N THR A 53 -4.26 -18.11 -9.99
CA THR A 53 -4.44 -18.54 -11.38
C THR A 53 -3.14 -18.61 -12.20
N GLY A 54 -1.97 -18.56 -11.54
CA GLY A 54 -0.69 -18.46 -12.27
C GLY A 54 -0.42 -17.07 -12.86
N GLU A 55 -1.42 -16.22 -12.94
CA GLU A 55 -1.32 -14.82 -13.34
C GLU A 55 -1.44 -13.90 -12.12
N THR A 56 -0.77 -12.76 -12.19
CA THR A 56 -0.92 -11.72 -11.17
C THR A 56 -2.25 -11.01 -11.38
N ARG A 57 -3.24 -11.31 -10.55
CA ARG A 57 -4.55 -10.64 -10.60
C ARG A 57 -4.82 -9.89 -9.31
N PHE A 58 -5.46 -8.73 -9.45
CA PHE A 58 -5.99 -8.01 -8.31
C PHE A 58 -7.09 -8.84 -7.64
N ALA A 59 -6.96 -9.03 -6.33
CA ALA A 59 -8.01 -9.56 -5.48
C ALA A 59 -8.27 -8.58 -4.33
N PHE A 60 -9.50 -8.47 -3.90
CA PHE A 60 -9.86 -7.59 -2.81
C PHE A 60 -9.12 -8.02 -1.52
N SER A 61 -8.39 -7.10 -0.94
CA SER A 61 -7.81 -7.22 0.40
C SER A 61 -8.05 -5.92 1.17
N TRP A 62 -8.07 -5.99 2.48
CA TRP A 62 -8.24 -4.82 3.33
C TRP A 62 -7.07 -4.71 4.30
N SER A 63 -6.29 -3.65 4.15
CA SER A 63 -5.13 -3.36 4.97
C SER A 63 -5.37 -2.15 5.87
N TRP A 64 -5.68 -2.39 7.15
CA TRP A 64 -5.83 -1.32 8.13
C TRP A 64 -4.56 -0.50 8.30
N MET A 65 -3.40 -1.13 8.19
CA MET A 65 -2.10 -0.46 8.31
C MET A 65 -1.88 0.53 7.16
N ALA A 66 -2.19 0.15 5.93
CA ALA A 66 -2.13 1.06 4.78
C ALA A 66 -3.16 2.19 4.89
N CYS A 67 -4.36 1.89 5.38
CA CYS A 67 -5.42 2.87 5.58
C CYS A 67 -5.01 3.99 6.55
N LEU A 68 -4.58 3.60 7.75
CA LEU A 68 -4.36 4.53 8.87
C LEU A 68 -2.99 5.22 8.81
N TRP A 69 -1.93 4.50 8.42
CA TRP A 69 -0.57 5.01 8.45
C TRP A 69 -0.09 5.64 7.13
N GLY A 70 -0.80 5.42 6.02
CA GLY A 70 -0.55 6.06 4.72
C GLY A 70 0.91 6.14 4.33
N VAL A 71 1.45 7.37 4.19
CA VAL A 71 2.86 7.64 3.82
C VAL A 71 3.84 6.81 4.65
N TRP A 72 3.63 6.74 5.96
CA TRP A 72 4.52 6.02 6.87
C TRP A 72 4.56 4.53 6.58
N TRP A 73 3.44 3.93 6.20
CA TRP A 73 3.37 2.52 5.83
C TRP A 73 4.18 2.22 4.56
N TYR A 74 4.06 3.07 3.54
CA TYR A 74 4.84 2.94 2.31
C TYR A 74 6.34 3.13 2.56
N LEU A 75 6.74 4.12 3.38
CA LEU A 75 8.13 4.33 3.77
C LEU A 75 8.68 3.14 4.55
N TYR A 76 7.90 2.60 5.49
CA TYR A 76 8.26 1.42 6.27
C TYR A 76 8.55 0.21 5.39
N ARG A 77 7.80 0.05 4.27
CA ARG A 77 7.95 -1.01 3.27
C ARG A 77 8.93 -0.67 2.14
N LYS A 78 9.71 0.41 2.25
CA LYS A 78 10.67 0.88 1.23
C LYS A 78 10.03 1.21 -0.12
N MET A 79 8.74 1.49 -0.16
CA MET A 79 7.98 1.84 -1.36
C MET A 79 8.00 3.36 -1.58
N TYR A 80 9.17 3.94 -1.81
CA TYR A 80 9.39 5.40 -1.84
C TYR A 80 8.53 6.13 -2.87
N LEU A 81 8.33 5.53 -4.06
CA LEU A 81 7.47 6.12 -5.09
C LEU A 81 6.02 6.29 -4.60
N TRP A 82 5.47 5.23 -4.00
CA TRP A 82 4.11 5.26 -3.47
C TRP A 82 3.98 6.19 -2.26
N ALA A 83 5.02 6.27 -1.43
CA ALA A 83 5.09 7.23 -0.35
C ALA A 83 5.08 8.68 -0.87
N ALA A 84 5.82 8.98 -1.95
CA ALA A 84 5.84 10.30 -2.57
C ALA A 84 4.48 10.67 -3.17
N ILE A 85 3.82 9.73 -3.86
CA ILE A 85 2.47 9.93 -4.42
C ILE A 85 1.47 10.20 -3.29
N ASP A 86 1.49 9.38 -2.23
CA ASP A 86 0.58 9.52 -1.09
C ASP A 86 0.79 10.85 -0.36
N PHE A 87 2.04 11.27 -0.18
CA PHE A 87 2.38 12.56 0.38
C PHE A 87 1.87 13.72 -0.49
N ALA A 88 2.09 13.65 -1.81
CA ALA A 88 1.62 14.67 -2.74
C ALA A 88 0.09 14.81 -2.72
N VAL A 89 -0.65 13.69 -2.74
CA VAL A 89 -2.11 13.70 -2.64
C VAL A 89 -2.55 14.28 -1.30
N SER A 90 -1.88 13.93 -0.21
CA SER A 90 -2.20 14.44 1.13
C SER A 90 -1.99 15.96 1.23
N VAL A 91 -0.93 16.51 0.62
CA VAL A 91 -0.66 17.96 0.59
C VAL A 91 -1.65 18.70 -0.30
N LEU A 92 -1.92 18.16 -1.50
CA LEU A 92 -2.79 18.83 -2.48
C LEU A 92 -4.27 18.83 -2.07
N PHE A 93 -4.73 17.75 -1.44
CA PHE A 93 -6.15 17.53 -1.14
C PHE A 93 -6.46 17.42 0.35
N GLY A 94 -5.46 17.47 1.23
CA GLY A 94 -5.63 17.31 2.68
C GLY A 94 -6.57 18.34 3.33
N TRP A 95 -6.78 19.49 2.68
CA TRP A 95 -7.73 20.52 3.11
C TRP A 95 -9.19 20.20 2.78
N THR A 96 -9.44 19.18 1.94
CA THR A 96 -10.79 18.70 1.63
C THR A 96 -11.21 17.61 2.62
N LEU A 97 -12.50 17.47 2.90
CA LEU A 97 -12.99 16.44 3.82
C LEU A 97 -13.10 15.05 3.16
N PHE A 98 -13.64 15.01 1.95
CA PHE A 98 -14.00 13.74 1.31
C PHE A 98 -12.81 13.05 0.63
N VAL A 99 -11.91 13.80 -0.02
CA VAL A 99 -10.79 13.23 -0.79
C VAL A 99 -9.85 12.42 0.10
N PRO A 100 -9.40 12.90 1.28
CA PRO A 100 -8.57 12.10 2.18
C PRO A 100 -9.22 10.78 2.62
N ILE A 101 -10.54 10.80 2.89
CA ILE A 101 -11.28 9.59 3.30
C ILE A 101 -11.31 8.58 2.15
N LEU A 102 -11.72 8.99 0.96
CA LEU A 102 -11.75 8.13 -0.23
C LEU A 102 -10.36 7.60 -0.58
N TRP A 103 -9.33 8.44 -0.45
CA TRP A 103 -7.95 8.06 -0.68
C TRP A 103 -7.46 7.03 0.34
N ALA A 104 -7.79 7.20 1.62
CA ALA A 104 -7.47 6.23 2.67
C ALA A 104 -8.16 4.87 2.41
N MET A 105 -9.42 4.87 1.96
CA MET A 105 -10.13 3.64 1.56
C MET A 105 -9.46 2.99 0.34
N GLY A 106 -9.08 3.78 -0.67
CA GLY A 106 -8.32 3.30 -1.82
C GLY A 106 -7.02 2.60 -1.41
N ARG A 107 -6.24 3.21 -0.52
CA ARG A 107 -5.02 2.61 0.06
C ARG A 107 -5.30 1.32 0.81
N ALA A 108 -6.38 1.28 1.60
CA ALA A 108 -6.77 0.07 2.33
C ALA A 108 -6.98 -1.13 1.41
N VAL A 109 -7.59 -0.89 0.25
CA VAL A 109 -7.93 -1.94 -0.72
C VAL A 109 -6.75 -2.32 -1.60
N THR A 110 -5.93 -1.34 -2.01
CA THR A 110 -4.86 -1.55 -2.99
C THR A 110 -3.48 -1.78 -2.36
N GLY A 111 -3.29 -1.41 -1.09
CA GLY A 111 -1.96 -1.38 -0.45
C GLY A 111 -1.23 -2.72 -0.51
N ASP A 112 -1.87 -3.80 -0.10
CA ASP A 112 -1.25 -5.13 -0.11
C ASP A 112 -0.94 -5.61 -1.52
N TYR A 113 -1.79 -5.31 -2.51
CA TYR A 113 -1.55 -5.63 -3.92
C TYR A 113 -0.37 -4.85 -4.49
N LEU A 114 -0.28 -3.55 -4.21
CA LEU A 114 0.86 -2.72 -4.60
C LEU A 114 2.16 -3.20 -3.96
N TYR A 115 2.08 -3.64 -2.71
CA TYR A 115 3.23 -4.23 -2.03
C TYR A 115 3.65 -5.56 -2.66
N PHE A 116 2.70 -6.42 -3.03
CA PHE A 116 2.99 -7.65 -3.77
C PHE A 116 3.68 -7.38 -5.11
N LEU A 117 3.18 -6.41 -5.88
CA LEU A 117 3.81 -6.01 -7.16
C LEU A 117 5.22 -5.45 -6.95
N HIS A 118 5.41 -4.62 -5.91
CA HIS A 118 6.71 -4.06 -5.57
C HIS A 118 7.71 -5.16 -5.17
N ALA A 119 7.31 -6.08 -4.30
CA ALA A 119 8.10 -7.23 -3.89
C ALA A 119 8.49 -8.09 -5.09
N GLY A 120 7.52 -8.43 -5.95
CA GLY A 120 7.77 -9.21 -7.16
C GLY A 120 8.76 -8.56 -8.10
N ARG A 121 8.67 -7.24 -8.32
CA ARG A 121 9.64 -6.50 -9.12
C ARG A 121 11.04 -6.58 -8.53
N LYS A 122 11.17 -6.34 -7.24
CA LYS A 122 12.46 -6.36 -6.54
C LYS A 122 13.11 -7.75 -6.52
N ILE A 123 12.33 -8.79 -6.31
CA ILE A 123 12.82 -10.17 -6.38
C ILE A 123 13.39 -10.46 -7.78
N ARG A 124 12.68 -10.08 -8.85
CA ARG A 124 13.15 -10.26 -10.23
C ARG A 124 14.41 -9.45 -10.55
N GLU A 125 14.54 -8.24 -10.00
CA GLU A 125 15.75 -7.42 -10.14
C GLU A 125 16.98 -8.08 -9.47
N VAL A 126 16.79 -8.80 -8.37
CA VAL A 126 17.87 -9.44 -7.61
C VAL A 126 18.28 -10.82 -8.18
N ARG A 127 17.37 -11.54 -8.83
CA ARG A 127 17.64 -12.88 -9.40
C ARG A 127 18.88 -12.92 -10.33
N PRO A 128 19.00 -12.04 -11.35
CA PRO A 128 20.17 -12.06 -12.24
C PRO A 128 21.49 -11.80 -11.51
N LEU A 129 21.46 -10.99 -10.45
CA LEU A 129 22.63 -10.63 -9.66
C LEU A 129 23.14 -11.78 -8.78
N SER A 130 22.34 -12.83 -8.61
CA SER A 130 22.68 -14.01 -7.81
C SER A 130 23.20 -15.19 -8.62
N GLY A 131 23.51 -14.98 -9.92
CA GLY A 131 24.03 -16.02 -10.80
C GLY A 131 22.95 -16.86 -11.48
N GLY A 132 21.78 -16.28 -11.73
CA GLY A 132 20.70 -16.68 -12.66
C GLY A 132 20.15 -18.11 -12.67
N ASP A 133 21.00 -19.12 -12.53
CA ASP A 133 20.66 -20.52 -12.68
C ASP A 133 20.59 -21.28 -11.34
N GLY A 134 20.74 -20.58 -10.21
CA GLY A 134 20.61 -21.19 -8.88
C GLY A 134 19.14 -21.51 -8.56
N PRO A 135 18.86 -22.62 -7.83
CA PRO A 135 17.52 -22.90 -7.36
C PRO A 135 16.99 -21.72 -6.51
N ALA A 136 15.70 -21.46 -6.59
CA ALA A 136 15.02 -20.35 -5.85
C ALA A 136 15.31 -20.36 -4.33
N GLY A 137 15.78 -21.49 -3.78
CA GLY A 137 16.17 -21.67 -2.38
C GLY A 137 17.67 -21.48 -2.09
N ASP A 138 18.48 -20.96 -3.03
CA ASP A 138 19.90 -20.69 -2.74
C ASP A 138 20.05 -19.74 -1.54
N PRO A 139 20.78 -20.15 -0.48
CA PRO A 139 20.97 -19.35 0.73
C PRO A 139 21.58 -17.97 0.46
N ALA A 140 22.49 -17.87 -0.51
CA ALA A 140 23.11 -16.59 -0.88
C ALA A 140 22.11 -15.64 -1.54
N HIS A 141 21.23 -16.17 -2.40
CA HIS A 141 20.13 -15.41 -3.02
C HIS A 141 19.13 -14.93 -1.95
N LEU A 142 18.67 -15.84 -1.08
CA LEU A 142 17.74 -15.50 -0.01
C LEU A 142 18.33 -14.46 0.97
N ALA A 143 19.63 -14.55 1.29
CA ALA A 143 20.29 -13.55 2.12
C ALA A 143 20.36 -12.16 1.46
N ARG A 144 20.52 -12.09 0.13
CA ARG A 144 20.44 -10.82 -0.62
C ARG A 144 19.02 -10.27 -0.58
N LEU A 145 18.01 -11.09 -0.84
CA LEU A 145 16.60 -10.67 -0.77
C LEU A 145 16.24 -10.14 0.62
N ALA A 146 16.71 -10.78 1.68
CA ALA A 146 16.49 -10.32 3.05
C ALA A 146 17.14 -8.96 3.34
N ARG A 147 18.26 -8.63 2.70
CA ARG A 147 18.93 -7.31 2.81
C ARG A 147 18.18 -6.21 2.04
N GLU A 148 17.79 -6.51 0.80
CA GLU A 148 17.06 -5.58 -0.06
C GLU A 148 15.63 -5.34 0.46
N GLY A 149 14.99 -6.41 0.91
CA GLY A 149 13.66 -6.40 1.49
C GLY A 149 13.62 -5.92 2.95
N GLY A 150 12.73 -6.54 3.69
CA GLY A 150 12.52 -6.23 5.11
C GLY A 150 11.86 -4.86 5.32
N VAL A 151 12.10 -4.30 6.49
CA VAL A 151 11.43 -3.07 6.94
C VAL A 151 12.40 -2.07 7.57
N HIS A 152 12.14 -0.80 7.40
CA HIS A 152 12.87 0.26 8.07
C HIS A 152 12.30 0.53 9.47
N LYS A 153 12.83 -0.15 10.49
CA LYS A 153 12.33 -0.03 11.88
C LYS A 153 12.40 1.41 12.43
N TRP A 154 13.40 2.21 12.03
CA TRP A 154 13.53 3.59 12.48
C TRP A 154 12.36 4.48 12.02
N ILE A 155 11.66 4.12 10.93
CA ILE A 155 10.50 4.88 10.43
C ILE A 155 9.35 4.85 11.43
N LEU A 156 9.21 3.80 12.23
CA LEU A 156 8.21 3.77 13.30
C LEU A 156 8.44 4.90 14.31
N TRP A 157 9.69 5.12 14.71
CA TRP A 157 10.05 6.23 15.59
C TRP A 157 9.86 7.58 14.92
N ALA A 158 10.27 7.71 13.66
CA ALA A 158 10.04 8.93 12.87
C ALA A 158 8.55 9.23 12.72
N ALA A 159 7.70 8.22 12.52
CA ALA A 159 6.25 8.38 12.45
C ALA A 159 5.66 8.87 13.77
N VAL A 160 6.07 8.29 14.90
CA VAL A 160 5.62 8.74 16.23
C VAL A 160 6.03 10.19 16.47
N VAL A 161 7.32 10.51 16.32
CA VAL A 161 7.84 11.86 16.53
C VAL A 161 7.20 12.87 15.58
N GLY A 162 7.08 12.53 14.29
CA GLY A 162 6.44 13.37 13.28
C GLY A 162 4.97 13.64 13.59
N THR A 163 4.23 12.62 14.02
CA THR A 163 2.83 12.78 14.41
C THR A 163 2.68 13.67 15.64
N LEU A 164 3.52 13.46 16.68
CA LEU A 164 3.51 14.32 17.87
C LEU A 164 3.85 15.77 17.51
N LEU A 165 4.84 15.99 16.66
CA LEU A 165 5.21 17.33 16.19
C LEU A 165 4.04 18.00 15.45
N LEU A 166 3.37 17.28 14.55
CA LEU A 166 2.19 17.79 13.83
C LEU A 166 1.04 18.15 14.77
N LEU A 167 0.81 17.32 15.81
CA LEU A 167 -0.20 17.62 16.83
C LEU A 167 0.15 18.90 17.62
N VAL A 168 1.40 19.07 18.02
CA VAL A 168 1.86 20.26 18.73
C VAL A 168 1.73 21.50 17.84
N LEU A 169 2.26 21.45 16.61
CA LEU A 169 2.15 22.56 15.66
C LEU A 169 0.70 22.90 15.31
N GLY A 170 -0.13 21.88 15.11
CA GLY A 170 -1.56 22.05 14.85
C GLY A 170 -2.30 22.71 16.03
N SER A 171 -1.99 22.29 17.27
CA SER A 171 -2.58 22.90 18.46
C SER A 171 -2.14 24.36 18.66
N LEU A 172 -0.88 24.68 18.41
CA LEU A 172 -0.36 26.05 18.45
C LEU A 172 -1.03 26.92 17.37
N PHE A 173 -1.12 26.41 16.15
CA PHE A 173 -1.78 27.11 15.04
C PHE A 173 -3.26 27.37 15.34
N PHE A 174 -3.98 26.37 15.83
CA PHE A 174 -5.38 26.52 16.23
C PHE A 174 -5.54 27.50 17.39
N GLY A 175 -4.64 27.47 18.38
CA GLY A 175 -4.61 28.41 19.49
C GLY A 175 -4.36 29.88 19.04
N LEU A 176 -3.50 30.07 18.02
CA LEU A 176 -3.29 31.39 17.41
C LEU A 176 -4.52 31.86 16.65
N LEU A 177 -5.12 31.00 15.82
CA LEU A 177 -6.38 31.33 15.12
C LEU A 177 -7.48 31.70 16.11
N TRP A 178 -7.63 30.92 17.18
CA TRP A 178 -8.61 31.20 18.23
C TRP A 178 -8.45 32.59 18.85
N LYS A 179 -7.21 33.02 19.06
CA LYS A 179 -6.91 34.37 19.56
C LYS A 179 -7.12 35.48 18.53
N MET A 180 -6.93 35.21 17.23
CA MET A 180 -7.09 36.20 16.17
C MET A 180 -8.55 36.45 15.76
N PHE A 181 -9.45 35.50 16.06
CA PHE A 181 -10.88 35.62 15.73
C PHE A 181 -11.74 35.66 16.97
N PRO A 182 -11.83 36.83 17.67
CA PRO A 182 -12.65 37.00 18.88
C PRO A 182 -14.13 36.67 18.66
N ALA A 183 -14.64 36.90 17.44
CA ALA A 183 -16.02 36.56 17.08
C ALA A 183 -16.38 35.07 17.27
N LEU A 184 -15.41 34.17 17.31
CA LEU A 184 -15.64 32.76 17.62
C LEU A 184 -15.88 32.52 19.12
N HIS A 185 -15.47 33.47 19.99
CA HIS A 185 -15.67 33.38 21.45
C HIS A 185 -17.12 33.73 21.85
N ASP A 186 -17.77 34.57 21.08
CA ASP A 186 -19.12 35.08 21.40
C ASP A 186 -20.23 34.06 21.08
N VAL A 187 -19.89 32.98 20.38
CA VAL A 187 -20.81 31.88 20.04
C VAL A 187 -21.03 30.91 21.22
N VAL A 188 -20.11 30.88 22.21
CA VAL A 188 -20.28 30.08 23.40
C VAL A 188 -21.13 30.87 24.43
N PRO A 189 -22.41 30.49 24.63
CA PRO A 189 -23.23 31.19 25.60
C PRO A 189 -22.59 31.07 26.99
N SER A 190 -22.39 32.19 27.68
CA SER A 190 -21.97 32.22 29.06
C SER A 190 -22.92 31.34 29.89
N PRO A 191 -22.42 30.47 30.80
CA PRO A 191 -23.28 29.67 31.65
C PRO A 191 -24.25 30.61 32.40
N PRO A 192 -25.55 30.26 32.50
CA PRO A 192 -26.52 31.10 33.18
C PRO A 192 -26.03 31.35 34.61
N GLY A 193 -25.99 32.67 34.96
CA GLY A 193 -25.51 33.11 36.27
C GLY A 193 -26.23 32.38 37.37
N ARG A 194 -25.49 31.89 38.37
CA ARG A 194 -26.04 31.38 39.60
C ARG A 194 -26.81 32.56 40.23
N TRP A 195 -28.10 32.40 40.31
CA TRP A 195 -28.93 33.28 41.11
C TRP A 195 -28.54 33.15 42.57
N ALA A 196 -27.95 34.15 43.15
CA ALA A 196 -27.73 34.28 44.58
C ALA A 196 -29.04 34.55 45.32
#